data_24bd969a05de35ceb70d737f0674abb8
#
_entry.id   24bd969a05de35ceb70d737f0674abb8
#
_cell.length_a   1.000
_cell.length_b   1.000
_cell.length_c   1.000
_cell.angle_alpha   90.00
_cell.angle_beta   90.00
_cell.angle_gamma   90.00
#
_symmetry.space_group_name_H-M   'P 1'
#
loop_
_entity.id
_entity.type
_entity.pdbx_description
1 polymer ?
#
loop_
_entity_poly.entity_id
_entity_poly.type
_entity_poly.pdbx_seq_one_letter_code
_entity_poly.pdbx_strand_id
1 'polypeptide(L)'
;DLLIDGHNRYGICRKHGLPFHTVQATQFKDMDDVHLWMIDQHLGRRSVSEFQRGVLALRKRQIIATRRAAAAAAVIAAKAQAPEAPWEGDTNPIVAQALASVPKVPEDALDTREALARAARLTAAQVKAIETIHQNAAPEVVAAVKSGELSLNAAAVVATLSADEQKAAAAAGAQELKQAARRVREAKKKPKAEAAPQDGTTPPASADELRQRVTELEAENERLRQQVKALQDLLAEQG
;
A
#
# COMPACT_ATOMS: atom_id res chain seq x y z
N ASP A 1 9.69 -32.60 5.53
CA ASP A 1 10.62 -31.46 5.46
C ASP A 1 10.35 -30.66 4.20
N LEU A 2 10.36 -29.32 4.33
CA LEU A 2 10.15 -28.38 3.23
C LEU A 2 11.44 -27.61 2.96
N LEU A 3 11.90 -27.58 1.71
CA LEU A 3 13.06 -26.78 1.32
C LEU A 3 12.63 -25.31 1.17
N ILE A 4 13.16 -24.41 2.00
CA ILE A 4 12.79 -22.99 2.01
C ILE A 4 13.68 -22.17 1.08
N ASP A 5 14.98 -22.46 1.02
CA ASP A 5 15.95 -21.78 0.15
C ASP A 5 16.88 -22.78 -0.53
N GLY A 6 17.56 -22.33 -1.57
CA GLY A 6 18.57 -23.13 -2.28
C GLY A 6 18.02 -24.13 -3.29
N HIS A 7 16.77 -24.00 -3.75
CA HIS A 7 16.13 -24.94 -4.70
C HIS A 7 16.99 -25.23 -5.93
N ASN A 8 17.61 -24.22 -6.52
CA ASN A 8 18.48 -24.40 -7.71
C ASN A 8 19.74 -25.20 -7.34
N ARG A 9 20.39 -24.87 -6.22
CA ARG A 9 21.59 -25.60 -5.75
C ARG A 9 21.24 -27.04 -5.43
N TYR A 10 20.16 -27.27 -4.72
CA TYR A 10 19.63 -28.59 -4.41
C TYR A 10 19.35 -29.41 -5.69
N GLY A 11 18.65 -28.80 -6.66
CA GLY A 11 18.36 -29.45 -7.94
C GLY A 11 19.61 -29.82 -8.72
N ILE A 12 20.64 -28.94 -8.76
CA ILE A 12 21.92 -29.21 -9.43
C ILE A 12 22.65 -30.34 -8.72
N CYS A 13 22.78 -30.30 -7.38
CA CYS A 13 23.46 -31.35 -6.62
C CYS A 13 22.79 -32.73 -6.83
N ARG A 14 21.44 -32.76 -6.79
CA ARG A 14 20.68 -33.97 -7.07
C ARG A 14 20.91 -34.53 -8.47
N LYS A 15 20.91 -33.63 -9.46
CA LYS A 15 21.11 -34.01 -10.87
C LYS A 15 22.46 -34.57 -11.17
N HIS A 16 23.50 -34.07 -10.48
CA HIS A 16 24.91 -34.43 -10.74
C HIS A 16 25.50 -35.29 -9.65
N GLY A 17 24.71 -35.80 -8.69
CA GLY A 17 25.22 -36.67 -7.61
C GLY A 17 26.21 -35.97 -6.69
N LEU A 18 26.16 -34.63 -6.57
CA LEU A 18 27.09 -33.88 -5.74
C LEU A 18 26.63 -33.89 -4.28
N PRO A 19 27.56 -33.95 -3.31
CA PRO A 19 27.23 -33.87 -1.90
C PRO A 19 26.69 -32.49 -1.57
N PHE A 20 25.71 -32.43 -0.66
CA PHE A 20 25.14 -31.18 -0.14
C PHE A 20 24.76 -31.35 1.34
N HIS A 21 24.75 -30.24 2.06
CA HIS A 21 24.29 -30.18 3.43
C HIS A 21 23.05 -29.33 3.51
N THR A 22 22.11 -29.73 4.36
CA THR A 22 20.92 -28.96 4.71
C THR A 22 21.01 -28.52 6.15
N VAL A 23 20.58 -27.30 6.43
CA VAL A 23 20.44 -26.75 7.78
C VAL A 23 18.96 -26.62 8.10
N GLN A 24 18.56 -27.20 9.22
CA GLN A 24 17.19 -27.08 9.68
C GLN A 24 16.96 -25.68 10.31
N ALA A 25 16.02 -24.95 9.79
CA ALA A 25 15.65 -23.63 10.32
C ALA A 25 14.63 -23.79 11.45
N THR A 26 15.05 -23.57 12.69
CA THR A 26 14.21 -23.70 13.90
C THR A 26 13.51 -22.38 14.28
N GLN A 27 13.83 -21.30 13.59
CA GLN A 27 13.32 -19.96 13.88
C GLN A 27 11.88 -19.73 13.41
N PHE A 28 11.37 -20.56 12.50
CA PHE A 28 10.03 -20.41 11.95
C PHE A 28 9.03 -21.23 12.76
N LYS A 29 7.96 -20.58 13.22
CA LYS A 29 6.88 -21.23 13.98
C LYS A 29 5.79 -21.76 13.06
N ASP A 30 5.56 -21.05 11.97
CA ASP A 30 4.52 -21.36 10.99
C ASP A 30 4.95 -20.96 9.56
N MET A 31 4.10 -21.25 8.58
CA MET A 31 4.33 -20.92 7.16
C MET A 31 4.33 -19.42 6.89
N ASP A 32 3.64 -18.63 7.71
CA ASP A 32 3.63 -17.18 7.55
C ASP A 32 4.99 -16.57 7.92
N ASP A 33 5.69 -17.13 8.93
CA ASP A 33 7.07 -16.73 9.25
C ASP A 33 8.00 -17.00 8.07
N VAL A 34 7.84 -18.17 7.43
CA VAL A 34 8.59 -18.52 6.22
C VAL A 34 8.30 -17.54 5.09
N HIS A 35 7.02 -17.23 4.85
CA HIS A 35 6.62 -16.27 3.82
C HIS A 35 7.18 -14.87 4.08
N LEU A 36 7.10 -14.38 5.33
CA LEU A 36 7.65 -13.08 5.70
C LEU A 36 9.16 -13.03 5.47
N TRP A 37 9.89 -14.07 5.90
CA TRP A 37 11.32 -14.16 5.67
C TRP A 37 11.68 -14.19 4.18
N MET A 38 10.96 -14.99 3.37
CA MET A 38 11.17 -15.05 1.92
C MET A 38 10.92 -13.70 1.26
N ILE A 39 9.85 -13.00 1.66
CA ILE A 39 9.53 -11.66 1.14
C ILE A 39 10.68 -10.69 1.44
N ASP A 40 11.21 -10.68 2.67
CA ASP A 40 12.30 -9.79 3.06
C ASP A 40 13.59 -10.09 2.27
N GLN A 41 13.90 -11.37 2.04
CA GLN A 41 15.01 -11.77 1.18
C GLN A 41 14.83 -11.25 -0.27
N HIS A 42 13.62 -11.34 -0.80
CA HIS A 42 13.33 -10.86 -2.17
C HIS A 42 13.32 -9.35 -2.29
N LEU A 43 12.80 -8.62 -1.30
CA LEU A 43 12.81 -7.14 -1.29
C LEU A 43 14.24 -6.57 -1.28
N GLY A 44 15.20 -7.31 -0.74
CA GLY A 44 16.62 -6.96 -0.76
C GLY A 44 17.31 -7.18 -2.11
N ARG A 45 16.77 -8.00 -3.01
CA ARG A 45 17.41 -8.37 -4.29
C ARG A 45 17.27 -7.29 -5.34
N ARG A 46 18.37 -7.01 -6.07
CA ARG A 46 18.38 -6.05 -7.18
C ARG A 46 17.62 -6.54 -8.44
N SER A 47 17.49 -7.85 -8.61
CA SER A 47 16.85 -8.47 -9.79
C SER A 47 15.31 -8.44 -9.76
N VAL A 48 14.71 -8.00 -8.65
CA VAL A 48 13.26 -7.92 -8.49
C VAL A 48 12.74 -6.62 -9.08
N SER A 49 11.77 -6.68 -10.01
CA SER A 49 11.18 -5.50 -10.63
C SER A 49 10.41 -4.63 -9.63
N GLU A 50 10.17 -3.36 -9.95
CA GLU A 50 9.39 -2.44 -9.12
C GLU A 50 7.99 -2.99 -8.82
N PHE A 51 7.33 -3.56 -9.84
CA PHE A 51 6.02 -4.18 -9.69
C PHE A 51 6.07 -5.36 -8.70
N GLN A 52 7.04 -6.26 -8.85
CA GLN A 52 7.21 -7.40 -7.95
C GLN A 52 7.49 -6.97 -6.52
N ARG A 53 8.37 -5.96 -6.30
CA ARG A 53 8.64 -5.43 -4.96
C ARG A 53 7.37 -4.86 -4.32
N GLY A 54 6.57 -4.12 -5.07
CA GLY A 54 5.30 -3.59 -4.56
C GLY A 54 4.31 -4.69 -4.17
N VAL A 55 4.13 -5.70 -5.03
CA VAL A 55 3.25 -6.86 -4.73
C VAL A 55 3.73 -7.62 -3.49
N LEU A 56 5.04 -7.83 -3.34
CA LEU A 56 5.62 -8.48 -2.16
C LEU A 56 5.37 -7.66 -0.88
N ALA A 57 5.52 -6.32 -0.94
CA ALA A 57 5.23 -5.46 0.21
C ALA A 57 3.74 -5.48 0.58
N LEU A 58 2.84 -5.49 -0.40
CA LEU A 58 1.40 -5.66 -0.17
C LEU A 58 1.08 -7.01 0.47
N ARG A 59 1.72 -8.09 0.02
CA ARG A 59 1.57 -9.41 0.61
C ARG A 59 2.07 -9.45 2.04
N LYS A 60 3.22 -8.82 2.33
CA LYS A 60 3.76 -8.68 3.69
C LYS A 60 2.74 -7.97 4.60
N ARG A 61 2.19 -6.84 4.17
CA ARG A 61 1.13 -6.11 4.90
C ARG A 61 -0.07 -7.02 5.19
N GLN A 62 -0.54 -7.76 4.20
CA GLN A 62 -1.68 -8.65 4.35
C GLN A 62 -1.44 -9.73 5.41
N ILE A 63 -0.30 -10.40 5.40
CA ILE A 63 0.07 -11.43 6.39
C ILE A 63 0.09 -10.82 7.80
N ILE A 64 0.74 -9.66 7.96
CA ILE A 64 0.81 -8.97 9.25
C ILE A 64 -0.60 -8.57 9.73
N ALA A 65 -1.44 -8.02 8.86
CA ALA A 65 -2.81 -7.62 9.19
C ALA A 65 -3.67 -8.82 9.59
N THR A 66 -3.58 -9.94 8.87
CA THR A 66 -4.29 -11.18 9.20
C THR A 66 -3.87 -11.73 10.56
N ARG A 67 -2.58 -11.75 10.87
CA ARG A 67 -2.08 -12.19 12.18
C ARG A 67 -2.58 -11.30 13.32
N ARG A 68 -2.59 -9.98 13.12
CA ARG A 68 -3.12 -9.04 14.11
C ARG A 68 -4.62 -9.25 14.35
N ALA A 69 -5.38 -9.42 13.27
CA ALA A 69 -6.81 -9.68 13.37
C ALA A 69 -7.09 -10.99 14.12
N ALA A 70 -6.35 -12.05 13.82
CA ALA A 70 -6.46 -13.33 14.50
C ALA A 70 -6.10 -13.23 15.99
N ALA A 71 -5.02 -12.52 16.33
CA ALA A 71 -4.60 -12.31 17.72
C ALA A 71 -5.64 -11.46 18.48
N ALA A 72 -6.18 -10.40 17.88
CA ALA A 72 -7.23 -9.59 18.48
C ALA A 72 -8.51 -10.42 18.72
N ALA A 73 -8.90 -11.26 17.76
CA ALA A 73 -10.04 -12.16 17.93
C ALA A 73 -9.82 -13.17 19.07
N ALA A 74 -8.60 -13.69 19.21
CA ALA A 74 -8.24 -14.60 20.32
C ALA A 74 -8.34 -13.91 21.69
N VAL A 75 -7.94 -12.64 21.80
CA VAL A 75 -8.09 -11.86 23.05
C VAL A 75 -9.57 -11.64 23.38
N ILE A 76 -10.40 -11.31 22.38
CA ILE A 76 -11.84 -11.12 22.58
C ILE A 76 -12.49 -12.45 23.04
N ALA A 77 -12.14 -13.56 22.40
CA ALA A 77 -12.64 -14.87 22.78
C ALA A 77 -12.18 -15.28 24.19
N ALA A 78 -10.93 -15.00 24.56
CA ALA A 78 -10.41 -15.26 25.91
C ALA A 78 -11.15 -14.43 26.97
N LYS A 79 -11.44 -13.15 26.68
CA LYS A 79 -12.26 -12.30 27.57
C LYS A 79 -13.69 -12.81 27.75
N ALA A 80 -14.31 -13.31 26.67
CA ALA A 80 -15.66 -13.85 26.71
C ALA A 80 -15.75 -15.18 27.51
N GLN A 81 -14.67 -15.94 27.60
CA GLN A 81 -14.59 -17.21 28.34
C GLN A 81 -14.08 -17.04 29.78
N ALA A 82 -13.58 -15.85 30.12
CA ALA A 82 -13.12 -15.57 31.47
C ALA A 82 -14.34 -15.49 32.41
N PRO A 83 -14.32 -16.18 33.57
CA PRO A 83 -15.39 -16.07 34.55
C PRO A 83 -15.48 -14.61 35.03
N GLU A 84 -16.69 -14.08 35.10
CA GLU A 84 -16.95 -12.74 35.67
C GLU A 84 -16.62 -12.75 37.18
N ALA A 85 -15.39 -12.41 37.51
CA ALA A 85 -15.01 -12.10 38.88
C ALA A 85 -15.05 -10.57 39.04
N PRO A 86 -15.98 -10.00 39.85
CA PRO A 86 -16.25 -8.57 39.89
C PRO A 86 -15.10 -7.68 40.43
N TRP A 87 -14.02 -8.29 40.92
CA TRP A 87 -12.89 -7.60 41.56
C TRP A 87 -11.51 -7.92 40.98
N GLU A 88 -11.41 -8.89 40.10
CA GLU A 88 -10.16 -9.19 39.40
C GLU A 88 -10.11 -8.37 38.11
N GLY A 89 -9.56 -7.17 38.20
CA GLY A 89 -9.19 -6.39 37.04
C GLY A 89 -8.30 -7.19 36.07
N ASP A 90 -7.72 -6.58 35.08
CA ASP A 90 -6.94 -7.15 33.93
C ASP A 90 -5.87 -8.24 34.26
N THR A 91 -5.95 -8.89 35.42
CA THR A 91 -5.03 -9.90 35.94
C THR A 91 -5.44 -11.36 35.64
N ASN A 92 -6.54 -11.59 34.90
CA ASN A 92 -6.90 -12.94 34.52
C ASN A 92 -5.77 -13.58 33.70
N PRO A 93 -5.16 -14.70 34.14
CA PRO A 93 -4.00 -15.30 33.48
C PRO A 93 -4.27 -15.70 32.03
N ILE A 94 -5.52 -16.10 31.70
CA ILE A 94 -5.93 -16.47 30.33
C ILE A 94 -5.91 -15.22 29.44
N VAL A 95 -6.42 -14.10 29.94
CA VAL A 95 -6.43 -12.82 29.20
C VAL A 95 -5.00 -12.26 29.09
N ALA A 96 -4.20 -12.35 30.16
CA ALA A 96 -2.80 -11.94 30.16
C ALA A 96 -1.97 -12.74 29.16
N GLN A 97 -2.18 -14.07 29.07
CA GLN A 97 -1.51 -14.93 28.12
C GLN A 97 -1.97 -14.64 26.68
N ALA A 98 -3.26 -14.39 26.45
CA ALA A 98 -3.79 -13.99 25.16
C ALA A 98 -3.22 -12.62 24.70
N LEU A 99 -3.18 -11.64 25.61
CA LEU A 99 -2.55 -10.32 25.37
C LEU A 99 -1.03 -10.44 25.06
N ALA A 100 -0.32 -11.31 25.77
CA ALA A 100 1.10 -11.55 25.53
C ALA A 100 1.36 -12.23 24.17
N SER A 101 0.37 -12.97 23.65
CA SER A 101 0.45 -13.60 22.32
C SER A 101 0.15 -12.64 21.17
N VAL A 102 -0.43 -11.45 21.45
CA VAL A 102 -0.64 -10.42 20.42
C VAL A 102 0.74 -9.93 19.94
N PRO A 103 1.07 -10.09 18.65
CA PRO A 103 2.33 -9.59 18.13
C PRO A 103 2.40 -8.09 18.39
N LYS A 104 3.44 -7.65 19.14
CA LYS A 104 3.74 -6.21 19.25
C LYS A 104 3.76 -5.65 17.83
N VAL A 105 3.07 -4.53 17.62
CA VAL A 105 3.10 -3.84 16.33
C VAL A 105 4.58 -3.59 16.01
N PRO A 106 5.18 -4.22 14.98
CA PRO A 106 6.51 -3.84 14.57
C PRO A 106 6.47 -2.35 14.23
N GLU A 107 7.54 -1.61 14.50
CA GLU A 107 7.68 -0.22 14.03
C GLU A 107 7.48 -0.11 12.51
N ASP A 108 7.68 -1.21 11.79
CA ASP A 108 7.36 -1.42 10.38
C ASP A 108 5.93 -1.92 10.12
N ALA A 109 4.96 -1.44 10.88
CA ALA A 109 3.58 -1.64 10.48
C ALA A 109 3.39 -1.00 9.10
N LEU A 110 3.36 -1.81 8.05
CA LEU A 110 3.19 -1.39 6.66
C LEU A 110 1.77 -0.84 6.40
N ASP A 111 1.19 -0.15 7.39
CA ASP A 111 -0.20 0.29 7.39
C ASP A 111 -0.38 1.52 6.51
N THR A 112 0.65 2.36 6.39
CA THR A 112 0.61 3.54 5.53
C THR A 112 1.25 3.27 4.18
N ARG A 113 0.81 4.02 3.16
CA ARG A 113 1.36 3.92 1.81
C ARG A 113 2.82 4.34 1.75
N GLU A 114 3.20 5.28 2.60
CA GLU A 114 4.58 5.75 2.77
C GLU A 114 5.49 4.68 3.40
N ALA A 115 5.00 3.94 4.38
CA ALA A 115 5.72 2.82 4.97
C ALA A 115 5.93 1.68 3.94
N LEU A 116 4.89 1.34 3.17
CA LEU A 116 5.00 0.41 2.04
C LEU A 116 6.01 0.88 0.99
N ALA A 117 5.96 2.17 0.63
CA ALA A 117 6.87 2.75 -0.33
C ALA A 117 8.33 2.63 0.11
N ARG A 118 8.62 2.95 1.37
CA ARG A 118 9.96 2.78 1.96
C ARG A 118 10.42 1.32 1.95
N ALA A 119 9.56 0.40 2.42
CA ALA A 119 9.90 -1.02 2.48
C ALA A 119 10.18 -1.62 1.10
N ALA A 120 9.41 -1.23 0.07
CA ALA A 120 9.57 -1.69 -1.30
C ALA A 120 10.61 -0.88 -2.11
N ARG A 121 11.17 0.20 -1.55
CA ARG A 121 12.02 1.17 -2.27
C ARG A 121 11.32 1.73 -3.51
N LEU A 122 10.09 2.19 -3.32
CA LEU A 122 9.20 2.77 -4.33
C LEU A 122 8.73 4.14 -3.88
N THR A 123 8.09 4.88 -4.78
CA THR A 123 7.35 6.09 -4.43
C THR A 123 5.91 5.75 -3.99
N ALA A 124 5.27 6.61 -3.21
CA ALA A 124 3.88 6.44 -2.81
C ALA A 124 2.92 6.37 -4.02
N ALA A 125 3.25 7.09 -5.11
CA ALA A 125 2.50 7.04 -6.37
C ALA A 125 2.60 5.67 -7.05
N GLN A 126 3.81 5.07 -7.08
CA GLN A 126 4.01 3.71 -7.60
C GLN A 126 3.27 2.67 -6.76
N VAL A 127 3.31 2.79 -5.42
CA VAL A 127 2.53 1.90 -4.54
C VAL A 127 1.05 1.98 -4.85
N LYS A 128 0.49 3.20 -4.99
CA LYS A 128 -0.92 3.39 -5.39
C LYS A 128 -1.24 2.74 -6.73
N ALA A 129 -0.36 2.90 -7.72
CA ALA A 129 -0.53 2.26 -9.04
C ALA A 129 -0.53 0.73 -8.92
N ILE A 130 0.38 0.16 -8.13
CA ILE A 130 0.49 -1.28 -7.90
C ILE A 130 -0.72 -1.81 -7.14
N GLU A 131 -1.23 -1.10 -6.13
CA GLU A 131 -2.48 -1.44 -5.44
C GLU A 131 -3.65 -1.51 -6.43
N THR A 132 -3.79 -0.51 -7.31
CA THR A 132 -4.85 -0.49 -8.33
C THR A 132 -4.74 -1.67 -9.29
N ILE A 133 -3.52 -1.97 -9.78
CA ILE A 133 -3.28 -3.11 -10.67
C ILE A 133 -3.60 -4.42 -9.95
N HIS A 134 -3.14 -4.58 -8.72
CA HIS A 134 -3.34 -5.82 -7.96
C HIS A 134 -4.82 -6.10 -7.66
N GLN A 135 -5.63 -5.06 -7.46
CA GLN A 135 -7.06 -5.18 -7.15
C GLN A 135 -7.94 -5.36 -8.40
N ASN A 136 -7.64 -4.65 -9.49
CA ASN A 136 -8.59 -4.46 -10.59
C ASN A 136 -8.06 -4.94 -11.95
N ALA A 137 -6.77 -5.26 -12.08
CA ALA A 137 -6.24 -5.64 -13.39
C ALA A 137 -6.52 -7.09 -13.73
N ALA A 138 -6.88 -7.33 -14.99
CA ALA A 138 -6.99 -8.67 -15.54
C ALA A 138 -5.61 -9.38 -15.56
N PRO A 139 -5.56 -10.72 -15.46
CA PRO A 139 -4.30 -11.48 -15.43
C PRO A 139 -3.36 -11.17 -16.60
N GLU A 140 -3.91 -10.92 -17.78
CA GLU A 140 -3.17 -10.59 -18.99
C GLU A 140 -2.46 -9.24 -18.88
N VAL A 141 -3.12 -8.23 -18.27
CA VAL A 141 -2.53 -6.92 -18.01
C VAL A 141 -1.38 -7.05 -16.99
N VAL A 142 -1.57 -7.88 -15.96
CA VAL A 142 -0.52 -8.18 -14.96
C VAL A 142 0.67 -8.88 -15.65
N ALA A 143 0.43 -9.80 -16.58
CA ALA A 143 1.47 -10.46 -17.36
C ALA A 143 2.27 -9.46 -18.21
N ALA A 144 1.61 -8.52 -18.87
CA ALA A 144 2.24 -7.46 -19.66
C ALA A 144 3.10 -6.50 -18.80
N VAL A 145 2.72 -6.27 -17.54
CA VAL A 145 3.56 -5.51 -16.59
C VAL A 145 4.78 -6.32 -16.16
N LYS A 146 4.62 -7.62 -15.90
CA LYS A 146 5.73 -8.51 -15.52
C LYS A 146 6.75 -8.69 -16.63
N SER A 147 6.32 -8.74 -17.88
CA SER A 147 7.21 -8.80 -19.05
C SER A 147 7.89 -7.46 -19.37
N GLY A 148 7.42 -6.36 -18.77
CA GLY A 148 7.93 -5.02 -19.05
C GLY A 148 7.35 -4.35 -20.30
N GLU A 149 6.39 -4.98 -20.97
CA GLU A 149 5.72 -4.44 -22.17
C GLU A 149 4.83 -3.24 -21.84
N LEU A 150 4.27 -3.21 -20.63
CA LEU A 150 3.39 -2.15 -20.15
C LEU A 150 3.97 -1.51 -18.87
N SER A 151 4.07 -0.18 -18.87
CA SER A 151 4.54 0.56 -17.69
C SER A 151 3.49 0.54 -16.55
N LEU A 152 3.94 0.65 -15.28
CA LEU A 152 3.07 0.69 -14.11
C LEU A 152 1.94 1.73 -14.24
N ASN A 153 2.28 2.94 -14.68
CA ASN A 153 1.30 4.02 -14.82
C ASN A 153 0.29 3.74 -15.95
N ALA A 154 0.69 3.07 -17.03
CA ALA A 154 -0.23 2.70 -18.11
C ALA A 154 -1.14 1.56 -17.63
N ALA A 155 -0.59 0.55 -16.97
CA ALA A 155 -1.34 -0.56 -16.41
C ALA A 155 -2.37 -0.13 -15.36
N ALA A 156 -2.01 0.80 -14.46
CA ALA A 156 -2.94 1.35 -13.49
C ALA A 156 -4.13 2.09 -14.15
N VAL A 157 -3.90 2.73 -15.29
CA VAL A 157 -4.96 3.37 -16.07
C VAL A 157 -5.83 2.32 -16.78
N VAL A 158 -5.23 1.30 -17.41
CA VAL A 158 -5.98 0.18 -18.02
C VAL A 158 -6.79 -0.57 -16.99
N ALA A 159 -6.26 -0.77 -15.78
CA ALA A 159 -6.97 -1.41 -14.67
C ALA A 159 -8.22 -0.64 -14.19
N THR A 160 -8.48 0.59 -14.68
CA THR A 160 -9.74 1.31 -14.44
C THR A 160 -10.83 1.02 -15.48
N LEU A 161 -10.52 0.28 -16.53
CA LEU A 161 -11.48 -0.20 -17.51
C LEU A 161 -12.23 -1.43 -16.99
N SER A 162 -13.33 -1.79 -17.65
CA SER A 162 -14.03 -3.05 -17.37
C SER A 162 -13.15 -4.27 -17.67
N ALA A 163 -13.44 -5.40 -17.01
CA ALA A 163 -12.66 -6.63 -17.20
C ALA A 163 -12.65 -7.12 -18.66
N ASP A 164 -13.77 -6.91 -19.37
CA ASP A 164 -13.89 -7.33 -20.77
C ASP A 164 -13.08 -6.43 -21.71
N GLU A 165 -13.07 -5.11 -21.47
CA GLU A 165 -12.23 -4.18 -22.21
C GLU A 165 -10.73 -4.43 -21.98
N GLN A 166 -10.35 -4.77 -20.74
CA GLN A 166 -8.98 -5.13 -20.42
C GLN A 166 -8.52 -6.38 -21.16
N LYS A 167 -9.36 -7.43 -21.20
CA LYS A 167 -9.08 -8.67 -21.92
C LYS A 167 -9.02 -8.45 -23.43
N ALA A 168 -9.96 -7.68 -23.98
CA ALA A 168 -9.97 -7.35 -25.40
C ALA A 168 -8.71 -6.58 -25.82
N ALA A 169 -8.30 -5.57 -25.03
CA ALA A 169 -7.09 -4.81 -25.27
C ALA A 169 -5.82 -5.68 -25.14
N ALA A 170 -5.81 -6.62 -24.19
CA ALA A 170 -4.70 -7.54 -24.00
C ALA A 170 -4.59 -8.58 -25.15
N ALA A 171 -5.73 -9.09 -25.62
CA ALA A 171 -5.78 -10.01 -26.77
C ALA A 171 -5.30 -9.34 -28.08
N ALA A 172 -5.53 -8.03 -28.24
CA ALA A 172 -5.03 -7.25 -29.37
C ALA A 172 -3.54 -6.86 -29.22
N GLY A 173 -2.92 -7.12 -28.09
CA GLY A 173 -1.49 -6.98 -27.84
C GLY A 173 -1.04 -5.71 -27.13
N ALA A 174 0.28 -5.63 -26.87
CA ALA A 174 0.88 -4.57 -26.06
C ALA A 174 0.66 -3.13 -26.61
N GLN A 175 0.55 -2.99 -27.91
CA GLN A 175 0.30 -1.68 -28.54
C GLN A 175 -1.13 -1.19 -28.23
N GLU A 176 -2.11 -2.07 -28.30
CA GLU A 176 -3.49 -1.74 -27.99
C GLU A 176 -3.66 -1.41 -26.48
N LEU A 177 -2.98 -2.12 -25.58
CA LEU A 177 -2.94 -1.78 -24.18
C LEU A 177 -2.41 -0.34 -23.92
N LYS A 178 -1.35 0.05 -24.66
CA LYS A 178 -0.82 1.43 -24.59
C LYS A 178 -1.79 2.46 -25.14
N GLN A 179 -2.49 2.14 -26.23
CA GLN A 179 -3.51 3.01 -26.82
C GLN A 179 -4.74 3.11 -25.92
N ALA A 180 -5.20 2.02 -25.31
CA ALA A 180 -6.28 2.03 -24.33
C ALA A 180 -5.95 2.92 -23.15
N ALA A 181 -4.73 2.81 -22.60
CA ALA A 181 -4.26 3.70 -21.52
C ALA A 181 -4.26 5.17 -21.96
N ARG A 182 -3.89 5.48 -23.19
CA ARG A 182 -3.91 6.84 -23.75
C ARG A 182 -5.35 7.37 -23.89
N ARG A 183 -6.26 6.59 -24.48
CA ARG A 183 -7.68 6.94 -24.62
C ARG A 183 -8.33 7.28 -23.26
N VAL A 184 -8.09 6.46 -22.24
CA VAL A 184 -8.61 6.71 -20.88
C VAL A 184 -8.06 8.00 -20.28
N ARG A 185 -6.77 8.30 -20.49
CA ARG A 185 -6.16 9.56 -20.02
C ARG A 185 -6.75 10.78 -20.73
N GLU A 186 -6.96 10.68 -22.03
CA GLU A 186 -7.55 11.74 -22.87
C GLU A 186 -9.02 11.97 -22.46
N ALA A 187 -9.80 10.91 -22.25
CA ALA A 187 -11.17 10.99 -21.76
C ALA A 187 -11.27 11.65 -20.38
N LYS A 188 -10.31 11.34 -19.46
CA LYS A 188 -10.25 12.01 -18.14
C LYS A 188 -9.78 13.47 -18.22
N LYS A 189 -9.06 13.86 -19.27
CA LYS A 189 -8.59 15.23 -19.48
C LYS A 189 -9.68 16.12 -20.12
N LYS A 190 -10.54 15.57 -20.97
CA LYS A 190 -11.64 16.26 -21.65
C LYS A 190 -12.69 16.87 -20.71
N PRO A 191 -13.17 16.23 -19.62
CA PRO A 191 -14.22 16.83 -18.80
C PRO A 191 -13.78 18.09 -18.03
N LYS A 192 -12.49 18.39 -17.96
CA LYS A 192 -12.01 19.64 -17.35
C LYS A 192 -12.04 20.82 -18.32
N ALA A 193 -12.23 20.56 -19.62
CA ALA A 193 -12.39 21.60 -20.67
C ALA A 193 -13.85 21.80 -21.10
N GLU A 194 -14.75 20.84 -20.81
CA GLU A 194 -16.18 20.93 -21.18
C GLU A 194 -17.13 21.14 -19.99
N ALA A 195 -16.62 21.19 -18.76
CA ALA A 195 -17.38 21.65 -17.60
C ALA A 195 -17.13 23.15 -17.37
N ALA A 196 -17.44 23.96 -18.39
CA ALA A 196 -17.67 25.41 -18.29
C ALA A 196 -18.72 25.79 -19.32
N PRO A 197 -19.53 26.70 -19.01
CA PRO A 197 -20.57 26.86 -18.02
C PRO A 197 -21.88 27.18 -18.68
N GLN A 198 -22.94 26.76 -18.15
CA GLN A 198 -24.15 27.54 -18.38
C GLN A 198 -24.36 28.41 -17.15
N ASP A 199 -24.30 29.66 -17.48
CA ASP A 199 -24.85 30.83 -16.81
C ASP A 199 -23.92 31.59 -15.85
N GLY A 200 -23.68 32.84 -16.20
CA GLY A 200 -23.24 33.93 -15.34
C GLY A 200 -21.75 34.29 -15.43
N THR A 201 -21.40 34.95 -16.54
CA THR A 201 -20.43 36.07 -16.56
C THR A 201 -19.33 36.10 -15.52
N THR A 202 -18.18 35.43 -15.80
CA THR A 202 -16.88 36.04 -15.48
C THR A 202 -15.84 35.48 -16.43
N PRO A 203 -15.07 36.26 -17.18
CA PRO A 203 -13.93 35.81 -17.96
C PRO A 203 -12.88 35.24 -17.02
N PRO A 204 -11.97 34.36 -17.49
CA PRO A 204 -10.91 33.84 -16.65
C PRO A 204 -10.14 35.03 -16.05
N ALA A 205 -10.07 35.06 -14.71
CA ALA A 205 -9.42 36.11 -13.97
C ALA A 205 -8.04 36.39 -14.59
N SER A 206 -7.79 37.61 -14.95
CA SER A 206 -6.52 38.03 -15.52
C SER A 206 -5.41 37.74 -14.51
N ALA A 207 -4.18 37.58 -14.97
CA ALA A 207 -3.03 37.38 -14.09
C ALA A 207 -2.97 38.45 -12.97
N ASP A 208 -3.48 39.63 -13.24
CA ASP A 208 -3.53 40.75 -12.31
C ASP A 208 -4.66 40.58 -11.26
N GLU A 209 -5.82 40.02 -11.62
CA GLU A 209 -6.88 39.67 -10.67
C GLU A 209 -6.44 38.54 -9.73
N LEU A 210 -5.70 37.55 -10.22
CA LEU A 210 -5.13 36.49 -9.39
C LEU A 210 -4.08 37.04 -8.42
N ARG A 211 -3.25 38.00 -8.85
CA ARG A 211 -2.29 38.68 -7.96
C ARG A 211 -3.00 39.50 -6.90
N GLN A 212 -4.04 40.24 -7.25
CA GLN A 212 -4.85 40.97 -6.29
C GLN A 212 -5.49 40.02 -5.26
N ARG A 213 -6.02 38.89 -5.70
CA ARG A 213 -6.59 37.89 -4.79
C ARG A 213 -5.57 37.25 -3.85
N VAL A 214 -4.35 37.03 -4.33
CA VAL A 214 -3.24 36.56 -3.48
C VAL A 214 -2.91 37.60 -2.40
N THR A 215 -2.76 38.89 -2.76
CA THR A 215 -2.48 39.94 -1.79
C THR A 215 -3.60 40.15 -0.77
N GLU A 216 -4.88 40.02 -1.17
CA GLU A 216 -6.01 40.05 -0.25
C GLU A 216 -5.95 38.88 0.75
N LEU A 217 -5.70 37.66 0.27
CA LEU A 217 -5.60 36.48 1.11
C LEU A 217 -4.38 36.53 2.05
N GLU A 218 -3.29 37.10 1.63
CA GLU A 218 -2.10 37.33 2.48
C GLU A 218 -2.40 38.31 3.59
N ALA A 219 -3.10 39.42 3.28
CA ALA A 219 -3.52 40.42 4.28
C ALA A 219 -4.52 39.82 5.28
N GLU A 220 -5.47 39.00 4.82
CA GLU A 220 -6.43 38.31 5.69
C GLU A 220 -5.72 37.30 6.62
N ASN A 221 -4.76 36.53 6.09
CA ASN A 221 -3.96 35.63 6.88
C ASN A 221 -3.17 36.35 7.99
N GLU A 222 -2.56 37.48 7.65
CA GLU A 222 -1.83 38.27 8.64
C GLU A 222 -2.75 38.82 9.74
N ARG A 223 -3.94 39.29 9.37
CA ARG A 223 -4.97 39.73 10.33
C ARG A 223 -5.41 38.58 11.23
N LEU A 224 -5.65 37.41 10.69
CA LEU A 224 -6.05 36.22 11.47
C LEU A 224 -4.93 35.78 12.44
N ARG A 225 -3.67 35.81 12.00
CA ARG A 225 -2.53 35.54 12.86
C ARG A 225 -2.42 36.51 14.03
N GLN A 226 -2.64 37.79 13.79
CA GLN A 226 -2.66 38.81 14.85
C GLN A 226 -3.81 38.58 15.83
N GLN A 227 -5.00 38.20 15.35
CA GLN A 227 -6.13 37.85 16.22
C GLN A 227 -5.84 36.60 17.06
N VAL A 228 -5.26 35.56 16.49
CA VAL A 228 -4.87 34.36 17.20
C VAL A 228 -3.84 34.69 18.29
N LYS A 229 -2.85 35.50 17.96
CA LYS A 229 -1.84 35.94 18.93
C LYS A 229 -2.46 36.75 20.09
N ALA A 230 -3.35 37.71 19.77
CA ALA A 230 -4.05 38.50 20.80
C ALA A 230 -4.90 37.63 21.73
N LEU A 231 -5.59 36.61 21.16
CA LEU A 231 -6.35 35.66 21.97
C LEU A 231 -5.47 34.75 22.83
N GLN A 232 -4.30 34.37 22.32
CA GLN A 232 -3.32 33.60 23.11
C GLN A 232 -2.73 34.42 24.25
N ASP A 233 -2.43 35.69 23.99
CA ASP A 233 -1.93 36.61 25.01
C ASP A 233 -2.99 36.85 26.11
N LEU A 234 -4.26 37.03 25.76
CA LEU A 234 -5.37 37.14 26.70
C LEU A 234 -5.59 35.84 27.52
N LEU A 235 -5.44 34.67 26.91
CA LEU A 235 -5.52 33.42 27.67
C LEU A 235 -4.34 33.23 28.62
N ALA A 236 -3.17 33.71 28.27
CA ALA A 236 -1.98 33.67 29.13
C ALA A 236 -2.09 34.62 30.30
N GLU A 237 -2.85 35.73 30.21
CA GLU A 237 -3.09 36.69 31.31
C GLU A 237 -4.20 36.19 32.27
N GLN A 238 -5.01 35.21 31.90
CA GLN A 238 -6.11 34.68 32.73
C GLN A 238 -5.78 33.37 33.45
N GLY A 239 -4.60 32.79 33.21
CA GLY A 239 -4.12 31.56 33.88
C GLY A 239 -2.96 31.82 34.81
#